data_737401a591b1eb2fd48cc676f1415067
#
_entry.id   737401a591b1eb2fd48cc676f1415067
#
_cell.length_a   1.000
_cell.length_b   1.000
_cell.length_c   1.000
_cell.angle_alpha   90.00
_cell.angle_beta   90.00
_cell.angle_gamma   90.00
#
_symmetry.space_group_name_H-M   'P 1'
#
loop_
_entity.id
_entity.type
_entity.pdbx_description
1 polymer ?
#
loop_
_entity_poly.entity_id
_entity_poly.type
_entity_poly.pdbx_seq_one_letter_code
_entity_poly.pdbx_strand_id
1 'polypeptide(L)'
;ATKFTEVGYVGRDVEQIIRDLVDSAIAQTREQMREDVKAAAHQAAEDRVIEALTGKDAREQTREMFRGKLKRGELDNTVIELEVADTSNPMPMFEIPGQPGQNMGMMNLGDIFGKAFGGRTVKRKMSVADSYELLIGEEADKILDDETVNRAALESVQENGIVFLDEIDKVCARSDARGADVSREGVQRDLLPLIEGTTVSTKYGPVKT
;
A
#
# COMPACT_ATOMS: atom_id res chain seq x y z
N ALA A 1 -9.41 -3.01 -16.10
CA ALA A 1 -10.85 -2.90 -16.06
C ALA A 1 -11.62 -4.16 -16.43
N THR A 2 -11.13 -5.10 -17.19
CA THR A 2 -11.86 -6.34 -17.57
C THR A 2 -11.22 -7.58 -16.93
N LYS A 3 -11.43 -7.76 -15.62
CA LYS A 3 -10.96 -8.99 -14.94
C LYS A 3 -11.97 -10.14 -14.97
N PHE A 4 -13.22 -9.86 -15.33
CA PHE A 4 -14.31 -10.82 -15.39
C PHE A 4 -14.78 -10.95 -16.85
N THR A 5 -14.27 -11.94 -17.55
CA THR A 5 -14.73 -12.32 -18.90
C THR A 5 -15.52 -13.62 -18.82
N GLU A 6 -16.42 -13.85 -19.77
CA GLU A 6 -17.34 -14.98 -19.86
C GLU A 6 -16.69 -16.37 -19.64
N VAL A 7 -15.41 -16.51 -19.95
CA VAL A 7 -14.64 -17.76 -19.80
C VAL A 7 -14.06 -17.95 -18.38
N GLY A 8 -14.11 -16.92 -17.52
CA GLY A 8 -13.46 -16.91 -16.21
C GLY A 8 -14.38 -17.17 -15.01
N TYR A 9 -15.67 -17.32 -15.20
CA TYR A 9 -16.65 -17.39 -14.10
C TYR A 9 -16.71 -18.72 -13.35
N VAL A 10 -16.12 -19.76 -13.86
CA VAL A 10 -16.11 -21.05 -13.15
C VAL A 10 -15.14 -20.94 -11.97
N GLY A 11 -15.70 -20.69 -10.77
CA GLY A 11 -14.98 -20.72 -9.49
C GLY A 11 -14.33 -19.41 -9.01
N ARG A 12 -14.68 -18.22 -9.58
CA ARG A 12 -14.28 -16.94 -9.02
C ARG A 12 -15.39 -16.35 -8.16
N ASP A 13 -15.03 -16.06 -6.95
CA ASP A 13 -15.84 -15.39 -5.95
C ASP A 13 -16.22 -13.97 -6.44
N VAL A 14 -17.51 -13.68 -6.58
CA VAL A 14 -18.02 -12.36 -6.97
C VAL A 14 -17.66 -11.27 -5.96
N GLU A 15 -17.42 -11.62 -4.70
CA GLU A 15 -16.91 -10.69 -3.70
C GLU A 15 -15.53 -10.13 -4.04
N GLN A 16 -14.79 -10.80 -4.96
CA GLN A 16 -13.51 -10.29 -5.45
C GLN A 16 -13.64 -8.91 -6.09
N ILE A 17 -14.80 -8.56 -6.64
CA ILE A 17 -15.10 -7.22 -7.19
C ILE A 17 -14.93 -6.16 -6.09
N ILE A 18 -15.45 -6.44 -4.91
CA ILE A 18 -15.38 -5.53 -3.76
C ILE A 18 -13.94 -5.49 -3.21
N ARG A 19 -13.27 -6.64 -3.14
CA ARG A 19 -11.86 -6.69 -2.69
C ARG A 19 -10.95 -5.90 -3.62
N ASP A 20 -11.13 -6.02 -4.94
CA ASP A 20 -10.37 -5.26 -5.94
C ASP A 20 -10.68 -3.75 -5.87
N LEU A 21 -11.93 -3.38 -5.57
CA LEU A 21 -12.31 -1.98 -5.35
C LEU A 21 -11.59 -1.41 -4.12
N VAL A 22 -11.56 -2.17 -3.02
CA VAL A 22 -10.87 -1.76 -1.80
C VAL A 22 -9.36 -1.64 -2.04
N ASP A 23 -8.72 -2.59 -2.73
CA ASP A 23 -7.29 -2.49 -3.06
C ASP A 23 -6.98 -1.22 -3.87
N SER A 24 -7.86 -0.88 -4.82
CA SER A 24 -7.73 0.35 -5.61
C SER A 24 -7.92 1.61 -4.77
N ALA A 25 -8.90 1.60 -3.85
CA ALA A 25 -9.16 2.72 -2.96
C ALA A 25 -8.02 2.96 -1.97
N ILE A 26 -7.44 1.89 -1.41
CA ILE A 26 -6.26 1.99 -0.52
C ILE A 26 -5.11 2.69 -1.24
N ALA A 27 -4.81 2.27 -2.48
CA ALA A 27 -3.73 2.89 -3.26
C ALA A 27 -4.02 4.37 -3.56
N GLN A 28 -5.25 4.70 -3.93
CA GLN A 28 -5.67 6.08 -4.23
C GLN A 28 -5.66 6.97 -2.98
N THR A 29 -6.21 6.48 -1.87
CA THR A 29 -6.25 7.22 -0.60
C THR A 29 -4.85 7.47 -0.07
N ARG A 30 -3.96 6.48 -0.14
CA ARG A 30 -2.55 6.63 0.25
C ARG A 30 -1.85 7.71 -0.57
N GLU A 31 -2.04 7.71 -1.88
CA GLU A 31 -1.43 8.72 -2.76
C GLU A 31 -1.94 10.13 -2.45
N GLN A 32 -3.25 10.26 -2.22
CA GLN A 32 -3.83 11.56 -1.83
C GLN A 32 -3.29 12.04 -0.49
N MET A 33 -3.23 11.16 0.52
CA MET A 33 -2.68 11.52 1.82
C MET A 33 -1.18 11.83 1.77
N ARG A 34 -0.41 11.21 0.85
CA ARG A 34 1.00 11.58 0.61
C ARG A 34 1.14 13.02 0.13
N GLU A 35 0.30 13.46 -0.78
CA GLU A 35 0.30 14.86 -1.23
C GLU A 35 -0.04 15.81 -0.07
N ASP A 36 -0.98 15.46 0.80
CA ASP A 36 -1.37 16.28 1.96
C ASP A 36 -0.21 16.45 2.97
N VAL A 37 0.61 15.42 3.15
CA VAL A 37 1.76 15.49 4.08
C VAL A 37 3.07 15.92 3.42
N LYS A 38 3.08 16.18 2.13
CA LYS A 38 4.28 16.45 1.32
C LYS A 38 5.12 17.61 1.86
N ALA A 39 4.48 18.67 2.33
CA ALA A 39 5.20 19.83 2.90
C ALA A 39 5.96 19.44 4.17
N ALA A 40 5.34 18.66 5.06
CA ALA A 40 5.97 18.18 6.28
C ALA A 40 7.08 17.16 5.98
N ALA A 41 6.83 16.26 5.03
CA ALA A 41 7.81 15.28 4.56
C ALA A 41 9.02 15.98 3.91
N HIS A 42 8.81 17.04 3.13
CA HIS A 42 9.90 17.83 2.55
C HIS A 42 10.77 18.49 3.62
N GLN A 43 10.16 19.04 4.66
CA GLN A 43 10.92 19.64 5.76
C GLN A 43 11.75 18.60 6.51
N ALA A 44 11.18 17.43 6.80
CA ALA A 44 11.89 16.32 7.43
C ALA A 44 13.04 15.79 6.54
N ALA A 45 12.82 15.71 5.23
CA ALA A 45 13.88 15.35 4.27
C ALA A 45 15.01 16.38 4.25
N GLU A 46 14.69 17.69 4.27
CA GLU A 46 15.70 18.76 4.37
C GLU A 46 16.55 18.63 5.64
N ASP A 47 15.93 18.34 6.77
CA ASP A 47 16.65 18.15 8.05
C ASP A 47 17.59 16.93 7.98
N ARG A 48 17.21 15.84 7.32
CA ARG A 48 18.09 14.67 7.10
C ARG A 48 19.28 15.01 6.18
N VAL A 49 19.05 15.78 5.13
CA VAL A 49 20.13 16.26 4.23
C VAL A 49 21.10 17.14 5.01
N ILE A 50 20.59 18.07 5.82
CA ILE A 50 21.42 18.93 6.67
C ILE A 50 22.24 18.08 7.65
N GLU A 51 21.64 17.10 8.28
CA GLU A 51 22.34 16.18 9.19
C GLU A 51 23.45 15.40 8.47
N ALA A 52 23.20 14.91 7.24
CA ALA A 52 24.21 14.22 6.45
C ALA A 52 25.39 15.14 6.03
N LEU A 53 25.11 16.44 5.81
CA LEU A 53 26.13 17.42 5.44
C LEU A 53 26.94 17.92 6.63
N THR A 54 26.33 18.04 7.81
CA THR A 54 26.92 18.74 8.97
C THR A 54 27.27 17.82 10.14
N GLY A 55 26.71 16.61 10.15
CA GLY A 55 26.76 15.69 11.28
C GLY A 55 25.65 15.94 12.33
N LYS A 56 25.40 14.93 13.16
CA LYS A 56 24.31 14.93 14.16
C LYS A 56 24.45 16.05 15.22
N ASP A 57 25.68 16.36 15.60
CA ASP A 57 25.98 17.29 16.69
C ASP A 57 26.24 18.72 16.21
N ALA A 58 25.85 19.05 14.98
CA ALA A 58 26.05 20.38 14.42
C ALA A 58 25.25 21.46 15.18
N ARG A 59 25.90 22.60 15.44
CA ARG A 59 25.24 23.76 16.08
C ARG A 59 24.16 24.34 15.17
N GLU A 60 23.10 24.91 15.77
CA GLU A 60 21.95 25.44 15.03
C GLU A 60 22.38 26.50 13.99
N GLN A 61 23.34 27.38 14.33
CA GLN A 61 23.87 28.34 13.37
C GLN A 61 24.49 27.72 12.13
N THR A 62 25.13 26.53 12.27
CA THR A 62 25.71 25.80 11.16
C THR A 62 24.58 25.19 10.31
N ARG A 63 23.58 24.61 10.95
CA ARG A 63 22.39 24.06 10.28
C ARG A 63 21.67 25.12 9.46
N GLU A 64 21.42 26.31 10.04
CA GLU A 64 20.77 27.41 9.34
C GLU A 64 21.60 27.91 8.14
N MET A 65 22.92 28.01 8.28
CA MET A 65 23.80 28.38 7.17
C MET A 65 23.68 27.36 6.01
N PHE A 66 23.67 26.05 6.31
CA PHE A 66 23.52 25.00 5.29
C PHE A 66 22.12 25.00 4.70
N ARG A 67 21.07 25.23 5.49
CA ARG A 67 19.69 25.42 5.02
C ARG A 67 19.58 26.56 4.01
N GLY A 68 20.27 27.68 4.29
CA GLY A 68 20.35 28.79 3.35
C GLY A 68 21.07 28.45 2.04
N LYS A 69 22.11 27.61 2.08
CA LYS A 69 22.82 27.15 0.87
C LYS A 69 21.97 26.17 0.05
N LEU A 70 21.25 25.25 0.72
CA LEU A 70 20.32 24.33 0.07
C LEU A 70 19.22 25.08 -0.70
N LYS A 71 18.61 26.08 -0.06
CA LYS A 71 17.57 26.91 -0.71
C LYS A 71 18.08 27.70 -1.94
N ARG A 72 19.38 27.96 -2.03
CA ARG A 72 19.99 28.61 -3.20
C ARG A 72 20.53 27.64 -4.24
N GLY A 73 20.39 26.32 -4.01
CA GLY A 73 20.86 25.27 -4.92
C GLY A 73 22.41 25.11 -4.94
N GLU A 74 23.13 25.75 -4.01
CA GLU A 74 24.61 25.72 -3.99
C GLU A 74 25.19 24.35 -3.68
N LEU A 75 24.37 23.42 -3.14
CA LEU A 75 24.79 22.12 -2.67
C LEU A 75 24.18 20.95 -3.50
N ASP A 76 23.44 21.24 -4.56
CA ASP A 76 22.69 20.23 -5.32
C ASP A 76 23.54 19.07 -5.82
N ASN A 77 24.76 19.37 -6.29
CA ASN A 77 25.73 18.38 -6.80
C ASN A 77 26.64 17.79 -5.71
N THR A 78 26.47 18.20 -4.44
CA THR A 78 27.27 17.65 -3.34
C THR A 78 26.85 16.22 -3.07
N VAL A 79 27.80 15.29 -3.03
CA VAL A 79 27.55 13.88 -2.73
C VAL A 79 27.49 13.71 -1.22
N ILE A 80 26.40 13.14 -0.74
CA ILE A 80 26.16 12.79 0.67
C ILE A 80 25.95 11.28 0.82
N GLU A 81 26.24 10.77 2.02
CA GLU A 81 25.96 9.40 2.41
C GLU A 81 24.72 9.38 3.31
N LEU A 82 23.68 8.67 2.91
CA LEU A 82 22.41 8.57 3.60
C LEU A 82 22.09 7.13 3.95
N GLU A 83 21.49 6.95 5.11
CA GLU A 83 20.85 5.70 5.49
C GLU A 83 19.40 5.73 4.97
N VAL A 84 19.09 4.86 4.01
CA VAL A 84 17.78 4.77 3.35
C VAL A 84 17.23 3.34 3.47
N ALA A 85 15.93 3.18 3.38
CA ALA A 85 15.29 1.89 3.42
C ALA A 85 15.78 1.00 2.25
N ASP A 86 16.07 -0.26 2.54
CA ASP A 86 16.47 -1.23 1.51
C ASP A 86 15.23 -1.78 0.80
N THR A 87 14.91 -1.19 -0.34
CA THR A 87 13.81 -1.63 -1.21
C THR A 87 14.23 -2.71 -2.21
N SER A 88 15.49 -3.14 -2.21
CA SER A 88 16.06 -4.01 -3.24
C SER A 88 15.84 -5.51 -3.02
N ASN A 89 15.26 -5.91 -1.90
CA ASN A 89 15.03 -7.33 -1.62
C ASN A 89 13.59 -7.54 -1.11
N PRO A 90 12.65 -7.96 -1.98
CA PRO A 90 11.42 -8.56 -1.48
C PRO A 90 11.84 -9.80 -0.69
N MET A 91 11.39 -9.89 0.56
CA MET A 91 11.71 -10.96 1.51
C MET A 91 11.81 -12.33 0.85
N PRO A 92 12.83 -13.14 1.16
CA PRO A 92 12.74 -14.57 0.91
C PRO A 92 11.57 -15.09 1.75
N MET A 93 10.51 -15.54 1.09
CA MET A 93 9.52 -16.43 1.67
C MET A 93 10.30 -17.64 2.20
N PHE A 94 10.53 -17.71 3.49
CA PHE A 94 11.00 -18.92 4.11
C PHE A 94 9.84 -19.93 4.04
N GLU A 95 9.75 -20.67 2.95
CA GLU A 95 9.12 -21.98 2.96
C GLU A 95 9.98 -22.85 3.87
N ILE A 96 9.52 -23.09 5.09
CA ILE A 96 10.05 -24.16 5.93
C ILE A 96 9.52 -25.47 5.35
N PRO A 97 10.33 -26.30 4.66
CA PRO A 97 9.85 -27.58 4.18
C PRO A 97 9.73 -28.53 5.37
N GLY A 98 8.50 -28.92 5.69
CA GLY A 98 8.20 -30.14 6.43
C GLY A 98 8.40 -30.10 7.94
N GLN A 99 7.34 -29.72 8.67
CA GLN A 99 6.89 -30.53 9.81
C GLN A 99 5.45 -30.17 10.19
N PRO A 100 4.49 -31.10 10.14
CA PRO A 100 3.18 -30.94 10.74
C PRO A 100 3.29 -31.26 12.24
N GLY A 101 2.96 -30.29 13.09
CA GLY A 101 2.59 -30.50 14.46
C GLY A 101 3.71 -30.61 15.48
N GLN A 102 4.23 -29.48 15.98
CA GLN A 102 4.63 -29.38 17.37
C GLN A 102 4.36 -27.97 17.89
N ASN A 103 3.55 -27.90 18.93
CA ASN A 103 3.34 -26.76 19.82
C ASN A 103 4.70 -26.26 20.34
N MET A 104 5.28 -25.30 19.68
CA MET A 104 6.37 -24.54 20.28
C MET A 104 5.74 -23.34 20.98
N GLY A 105 5.91 -23.33 22.31
CA GLY A 105 5.38 -22.37 23.23
C GLY A 105 5.54 -20.92 22.75
N MET A 106 4.59 -20.10 23.15
CA MET A 106 4.51 -18.65 23.01
C MET A 106 5.81 -17.95 23.44
N MET A 107 6.88 -18.09 22.67
CA MET A 107 7.95 -17.10 22.66
C MET A 107 7.49 -15.97 21.75
N ASN A 108 7.54 -14.76 22.27
CA ASN A 108 7.13 -13.51 21.61
C ASN A 108 7.77 -13.38 20.22
N LEU A 109 7.17 -14.07 19.23
CA LEU A 109 7.54 -13.92 17.82
C LEU A 109 7.43 -12.45 17.38
N GLY A 110 6.53 -11.66 17.99
CA GLY A 110 6.39 -10.25 17.74
C GLY A 110 7.65 -9.42 18.03
N ASP A 111 8.40 -9.73 19.10
CA ASP A 111 9.64 -9.01 19.43
C ASP A 111 10.84 -9.45 18.57
N ILE A 112 10.87 -10.72 18.18
CA ILE A 112 11.92 -11.24 17.27
C ILE A 112 11.66 -10.76 15.84
N PHE A 113 10.41 -10.78 15.40
CA PHE A 113 10.02 -10.24 14.09
C PHE A 113 10.11 -8.71 14.06
N GLY A 114 9.71 -7.98 15.08
CA GLY A 114 9.81 -6.52 15.13
C GLY A 114 11.26 -6.01 15.05
N LYS A 115 12.24 -6.73 15.60
CA LYS A 115 13.67 -6.41 15.46
C LYS A 115 14.32 -6.96 14.18
N ALA A 116 13.79 -8.04 13.63
CA ALA A 116 14.28 -8.61 12.37
C ALA A 116 13.63 -7.93 11.13
N PHE A 117 12.49 -7.28 11.31
CA PHE A 117 11.74 -6.60 10.25
C PHE A 117 11.67 -5.07 10.42
N GLY A 118 12.32 -4.52 11.43
CA GLY A 118 12.70 -3.11 11.44
C GLY A 118 13.50 -2.85 10.17
N GLY A 119 12.92 -2.11 9.22
CA GLY A 119 13.39 -1.97 7.84
C GLY A 119 14.91 -1.94 7.75
N ARG A 120 15.48 -2.86 7.01
CA ARG A 120 16.91 -2.86 6.70
C ARG A 120 17.24 -1.52 6.06
N THR A 121 18.12 -0.77 6.68
CA THR A 121 18.66 0.45 6.07
C THR A 121 19.98 0.12 5.39
N VAL A 122 20.20 0.72 4.24
CA VAL A 122 21.46 0.63 3.49
C VAL A 122 22.05 2.02 3.33
N LYS A 123 23.35 2.11 3.42
CA LYS A 123 24.04 3.37 3.13
C LYS A 123 24.16 3.56 1.63
N ARG A 124 23.60 4.66 1.13
CA ARG A 124 23.71 5.06 -0.27
C ARG A 124 24.41 6.39 -0.40
N LYS A 125 25.29 6.50 -1.41
CA LYS A 125 25.91 7.77 -1.81
C LYS A 125 25.16 8.30 -3.02
N MET A 126 24.68 9.53 -2.91
CA MET A 126 23.96 10.21 -3.99
C MET A 126 24.13 11.72 -3.87
N SER A 127 23.77 12.47 -4.91
CA SER A 127 23.75 13.93 -4.83
C SER A 127 22.62 14.41 -3.90
N VAL A 128 22.77 15.61 -3.36
CA VAL A 128 21.73 16.26 -2.59
C VAL A 128 20.44 16.36 -3.41
N ALA A 129 20.51 16.77 -4.67
CA ALA A 129 19.34 16.88 -5.53
C ALA A 129 18.61 15.54 -5.70
N ASP A 130 19.33 14.46 -5.99
CA ASP A 130 18.74 13.13 -6.18
C ASP A 130 18.16 12.54 -4.87
N SER A 131 18.66 12.99 -3.73
CA SER A 131 18.24 12.47 -2.43
C SER A 131 16.84 12.92 -2.02
N TYR A 132 16.39 14.09 -2.49
CA TYR A 132 15.12 14.67 -2.05
C TYR A 132 13.92 13.81 -2.40
N GLU A 133 13.83 13.32 -3.64
CA GLU A 133 12.69 12.49 -4.06
C GLU A 133 12.56 11.23 -3.19
N LEU A 134 13.69 10.56 -2.94
CA LEU A 134 13.73 9.37 -2.10
C LEU A 134 13.37 9.68 -0.64
N LEU A 135 13.97 10.73 -0.08
CA LEU A 135 13.76 11.09 1.33
C LEU A 135 12.35 11.61 1.60
N ILE A 136 11.79 12.40 0.70
CA ILE A 136 10.39 12.88 0.82
C ILE A 136 9.44 11.68 0.82
N GLY A 137 9.66 10.68 -0.05
CA GLY A 137 8.86 9.46 -0.05
C GLY A 137 8.95 8.71 1.27
N GLU A 138 10.16 8.49 1.80
CA GLU A 138 10.36 7.82 3.09
C GLU A 138 9.75 8.58 4.26
N GLU A 139 9.89 9.91 4.31
CA GLU A 139 9.33 10.72 5.38
C GLU A 139 7.81 10.82 5.30
N ALA A 140 7.24 10.88 4.09
CA ALA A 140 5.80 10.80 3.90
C ALA A 140 5.25 9.45 4.41
N ASP A 141 5.90 8.34 4.09
CA ASP A 141 5.50 7.00 4.57
C ASP A 141 5.62 6.85 6.10
N LYS A 142 6.55 7.56 6.73
CA LYS A 142 6.65 7.60 8.21
C LYS A 142 5.54 8.41 8.88
N ILE A 143 5.09 9.49 8.22
CA ILE A 143 4.01 10.34 8.72
C ILE A 143 2.66 9.66 8.56
N LEU A 144 2.50 8.86 7.47
CA LEU A 144 1.26 8.16 7.17
C LEU A 144 1.16 6.87 8.01
N ASP A 145 0.12 6.81 8.81
CA ASP A 145 -0.27 5.61 9.55
C ASP A 145 -1.16 4.73 8.69
N ASP A 146 -0.75 3.47 8.50
CA ASP A 146 -1.48 2.49 7.69
C ASP A 146 -2.92 2.28 8.17
N GLU A 147 -3.17 2.33 9.48
CA GLU A 147 -4.52 2.17 10.04
C GLU A 147 -5.42 3.34 9.61
N THR A 148 -4.87 4.56 9.63
CA THR A 148 -5.60 5.76 9.20
C THR A 148 -5.91 5.72 7.70
N VAL A 149 -4.96 5.31 6.87
CA VAL A 149 -5.17 5.12 5.42
C VAL A 149 -6.25 4.07 5.16
N ASN A 150 -6.15 2.92 5.81
CA ASN A 150 -7.09 1.81 5.63
C ASN A 150 -8.50 2.23 6.03
N ARG A 151 -8.67 2.89 7.19
CA ARG A 151 -9.96 3.36 7.67
C ARG A 151 -10.60 4.35 6.69
N ALA A 152 -9.85 5.36 6.24
CA ALA A 152 -10.33 6.35 5.29
C ALA A 152 -10.71 5.73 3.94
N ALA A 153 -9.93 4.77 3.45
CA ALA A 153 -10.22 4.07 2.20
C ALA A 153 -11.47 3.18 2.32
N LEU A 154 -11.63 2.44 3.43
CA LEU A 154 -12.82 1.62 3.65
C LEU A 154 -14.09 2.48 3.74
N GLU A 155 -14.03 3.62 4.43
CA GLU A 155 -15.13 4.59 4.49
C GLU A 155 -15.46 5.14 3.11
N SER A 156 -14.43 5.53 2.34
CA SER A 156 -14.60 6.03 0.98
C SER A 156 -15.24 5.00 0.04
N VAL A 157 -14.86 3.72 0.17
CA VAL A 157 -15.48 2.64 -0.63
C VAL A 157 -16.95 2.48 -0.28
N GLN A 158 -17.30 2.49 1.00
CA GLN A 158 -18.69 2.29 1.45
C GLN A 158 -19.60 3.45 1.08
N GLU A 159 -19.11 4.71 1.15
CA GLU A 159 -19.91 5.90 0.92
C GLU A 159 -19.90 6.37 -0.55
N ASN A 160 -18.77 6.15 -1.27
CA ASN A 160 -18.54 6.75 -2.58
C ASN A 160 -18.13 5.73 -3.64
N GLY A 161 -17.97 4.45 -3.27
CA GLY A 161 -17.54 3.40 -4.21
C GLY A 161 -18.57 3.18 -5.31
N ILE A 162 -18.11 3.03 -6.56
CA ILE A 162 -18.95 2.73 -7.71
C ILE A 162 -18.38 1.52 -8.44
N VAL A 163 -19.24 0.53 -8.67
CA VAL A 163 -18.93 -0.66 -9.47
C VAL A 163 -19.78 -0.66 -10.74
N PHE A 164 -19.16 -0.78 -11.89
CA PHE A 164 -19.83 -0.95 -13.17
C PHE A 164 -19.83 -2.43 -13.56
N LEU A 165 -21.03 -2.97 -13.75
CA LEU A 165 -21.22 -4.32 -14.30
C LEU A 165 -21.69 -4.18 -15.74
N ASP A 166 -20.80 -4.48 -16.68
CA ASP A 166 -21.10 -4.48 -18.12
C ASP A 166 -21.65 -5.83 -18.54
N GLU A 167 -22.40 -5.87 -19.65
CA GLU A 167 -22.97 -7.09 -20.23
C GLU A 167 -23.83 -7.92 -19.25
N ILE A 168 -24.53 -7.27 -18.32
CA ILE A 168 -25.36 -7.91 -17.31
C ILE A 168 -26.50 -8.74 -17.95
N ASP A 169 -26.95 -8.37 -19.16
CA ASP A 169 -27.91 -9.10 -19.97
C ASP A 169 -27.43 -10.52 -20.28
N LYS A 170 -26.15 -10.73 -20.54
CA LYS A 170 -25.58 -12.06 -20.78
C LYS A 170 -25.60 -12.93 -19.52
N VAL A 171 -25.43 -12.32 -18.35
CA VAL A 171 -25.56 -13.03 -17.06
C VAL A 171 -27.02 -13.34 -16.76
N CYS A 172 -27.96 -12.45 -17.14
CA CYS A 172 -29.39 -12.58 -16.87
C CYS A 172 -30.18 -13.34 -17.94
N ALA A 173 -29.56 -13.68 -19.08
CA ALA A 173 -30.23 -14.41 -20.16
C ALA A 173 -30.76 -15.77 -19.69
N ARG A 174 -32.03 -16.05 -19.90
CA ARG A 174 -32.62 -17.41 -19.73
C ARG A 174 -32.03 -18.31 -20.80
N SER A 175 -31.47 -19.42 -20.42
CA SER A 175 -31.02 -20.40 -21.39
C SER A 175 -32.17 -21.33 -21.73
N ASP A 176 -32.60 -21.30 -22.99
CA ASP A 176 -33.52 -22.29 -23.55
C ASP A 176 -32.81 -23.58 -23.99
N ALA A 177 -31.50 -23.71 -23.73
CA ALA A 177 -30.66 -24.82 -24.19
C ALA A 177 -30.11 -25.67 -23.02
N ARG A 178 -30.42 -26.94 -23.04
CA ARG A 178 -29.90 -27.94 -22.09
C ARG A 178 -28.35 -27.98 -22.11
N GLY A 179 -27.70 -27.55 -21.05
CA GLY A 179 -26.29 -27.91 -20.78
C GLY A 179 -25.31 -26.82 -20.34
N ALA A 180 -25.64 -25.51 -20.47
CA ALA A 180 -24.72 -24.45 -20.08
C ALA A 180 -25.16 -23.63 -18.83
N ASP A 181 -26.17 -24.10 -18.15
CA ASP A 181 -26.99 -23.31 -17.21
C ASP A 181 -26.44 -23.14 -15.80
N VAL A 182 -25.70 -24.12 -15.30
CA VAL A 182 -25.34 -24.19 -13.88
C VAL A 182 -24.38 -23.05 -13.46
N SER A 183 -23.56 -22.56 -14.39
CA SER A 183 -22.59 -21.51 -14.07
C SER A 183 -23.23 -20.09 -14.07
N ARG A 184 -24.19 -19.83 -14.94
CA ARG A 184 -24.87 -18.53 -15.04
C ARG A 184 -25.84 -18.28 -13.88
N GLU A 185 -26.64 -19.29 -13.54
CA GLU A 185 -27.53 -19.23 -12.35
C GLU A 185 -26.72 -19.06 -11.06
N GLY A 186 -25.53 -19.68 -10.99
CA GLY A 186 -24.59 -19.49 -9.89
C GLY A 186 -24.15 -18.03 -9.74
N VAL A 187 -23.74 -17.38 -10.82
CA VAL A 187 -23.30 -15.97 -10.81
C VAL A 187 -24.43 -15.02 -10.43
N GLN A 188 -25.66 -15.23 -10.97
CA GLN A 188 -26.81 -14.40 -10.60
C GLN A 188 -27.11 -14.48 -9.11
N ARG A 189 -27.13 -15.68 -8.55
CA ARG A 189 -27.38 -15.92 -7.13
C ARG A 189 -26.29 -15.30 -6.26
N ASP A 190 -25.03 -15.35 -6.71
CA ASP A 190 -23.89 -14.83 -5.95
C ASP A 190 -23.77 -13.30 -6.04
N LEU A 191 -24.26 -12.66 -7.12
CA LEU A 191 -24.37 -11.20 -7.25
C LEU A 191 -25.50 -10.58 -6.42
N LEU A 192 -26.58 -11.31 -6.20
CA LEU A 192 -27.76 -10.78 -5.53
C LEU A 192 -27.46 -10.21 -4.13
N PRO A 193 -26.71 -10.90 -3.25
CA PRO A 193 -26.36 -10.33 -1.94
C PRO A 193 -25.54 -9.03 -2.04
N LEU A 194 -24.65 -8.90 -3.05
CA LEU A 194 -23.86 -7.68 -3.25
C LEU A 194 -24.72 -6.49 -3.62
N ILE A 195 -25.79 -6.72 -4.41
CA ILE A 195 -26.72 -5.68 -4.86
C ILE A 195 -27.72 -5.30 -3.75
N GLU A 196 -28.19 -6.30 -3.00
CA GLU A 196 -29.15 -6.09 -1.91
C GLU A 196 -28.51 -5.52 -0.62
N GLY A 197 -27.19 -5.63 -0.52
CA GLY A 197 -26.41 -5.22 0.63
C GLY A 197 -25.92 -6.39 1.46
N THR A 198 -24.63 -6.53 1.56
CA THR A 198 -23.95 -7.55 2.38
C THR A 198 -22.69 -6.99 3.00
N THR A 199 -22.02 -7.80 3.80
CA THR A 199 -20.70 -7.47 4.33
C THR A 199 -19.66 -8.38 3.74
N VAL A 200 -18.74 -7.81 2.99
CA VAL A 200 -17.61 -8.53 2.37
C VAL A 200 -16.37 -8.41 3.24
N SER A 201 -15.76 -9.53 3.57
CA SER A 201 -14.50 -9.56 4.31
C SER A 201 -13.32 -9.29 3.37
N THR A 202 -12.50 -8.30 3.74
CA THR A 202 -11.26 -7.96 3.04
C THR A 202 -10.06 -8.06 3.99
N LYS A 203 -8.85 -8.05 3.45
CA LYS A 203 -7.62 -8.06 4.26
C LYS A 203 -7.43 -6.77 5.08
N TYR A 204 -8.19 -5.71 4.77
CA TYR A 204 -8.14 -4.43 5.48
C TYR A 204 -9.31 -4.24 6.46
N GLY A 205 -10.28 -5.13 6.43
CA GLY A 205 -11.46 -5.09 7.27
C GLY A 205 -12.75 -5.39 6.49
N PRO A 206 -13.90 -5.46 7.18
CA PRO A 206 -15.18 -5.70 6.53
C PRO A 206 -15.67 -4.45 5.81
N VAL A 207 -16.32 -4.63 4.66
CA VAL A 207 -16.92 -3.60 3.83
C VAL A 207 -18.40 -3.93 3.62
N LYS A 208 -19.27 -2.96 3.84
CA LYS A 208 -20.71 -3.05 3.54
C LYS A 208 -20.95 -2.55 2.11
N THR A 209 -21.71 -3.33 1.34
CA THR A 209 -22.14 -2.95 -0.01
C THR A 209 -23.52 -2.33 -0.01
#